data_5d9206ba5bc845b17db57ee12ccac5b7
#
_entry.id   5d9206ba5bc845b17db57ee12ccac5b7
#
_cell.length_a   1.000
_cell.length_b   1.000
_cell.length_c   1.000
_cell.angle_alpha   90.00
_cell.angle_beta   90.00
_cell.angle_gamma   90.00
#
_symmetry.space_group_name_H-M   'P 1'
#
loop_
_entity.id
_entity.type
_entity.pdbx_description
1 polymer ?
#
loop_
_entity_poly.entity_id
_entity_poly.type
_entity_poly.pdbx_seq_one_letter_code
_entity_poly.pdbx_strand_id
1 'polypeptide(L)'
;MSEGYNQYTEAVLDHARNPRNVGGMDDANVVVQVGDPDCGDTLLLFMKIADDLVEKVSFLIKGCGAAIATASMGTELIKGKSLNQALLVTDHTVTEALGGLPADKEHCSNLIASAVHAAISQYVSTITGEASPVDFEVDMAGRTPQTIAQEG
;
A
#
# COMPACT_ATOMS: atom_id res chain seq x y z
N MET A 1 6.83 29.34 -10.44
CA MET A 1 7.02 28.07 -9.80
C MET A 1 5.77 27.64 -9.10
N SER A 2 5.52 26.40 -9.17
CA SER A 2 4.32 25.83 -8.57
C SER A 2 4.47 25.76 -7.06
N GLU A 3 3.47 26.25 -6.34
CA GLU A 3 3.49 26.18 -4.89
C GLU A 3 3.37 24.77 -4.39
N GLY A 4 2.61 23.93 -5.10
CA GLY A 4 2.50 22.54 -4.73
C GLY A 4 3.83 21.84 -4.83
N TYR A 5 4.62 22.23 -5.78
CA TYR A 5 5.94 21.67 -5.98
C TYR A 5 6.84 21.98 -4.79
N ASN A 6 6.73 23.20 -4.26
CA ASN A 6 7.52 23.62 -3.11
C ASN A 6 7.11 22.91 -1.84
N GLN A 7 5.92 22.35 -1.80
CA GLN A 7 5.42 21.73 -0.60
C GLN A 7 5.88 20.28 -0.45
N TYR A 8 6.51 19.73 -1.48
CA TYR A 8 6.99 18.35 -1.43
C TYR A 8 8.42 18.31 -0.95
N THR A 9 8.71 17.37 -0.07
CA THR A 9 10.08 17.15 0.38
C THR A 9 10.89 16.49 -0.73
N GLU A 10 12.21 16.50 -0.55
CA GLU A 10 13.07 15.79 -1.50
C GLU A 10 12.79 14.30 -1.50
N ALA A 11 12.44 13.74 -0.34
CA ALA A 11 12.12 12.33 -0.26
C ALA A 11 10.89 12.01 -1.09
N VAL A 12 9.86 12.85 -1.02
CA VAL A 12 8.66 12.65 -1.83
C VAL A 12 9.01 12.70 -3.31
N LEU A 13 9.78 13.70 -3.71
CA LEU A 13 10.13 13.86 -5.12
C LEU A 13 10.97 12.69 -5.60
N ASP A 14 11.90 12.21 -4.79
CA ASP A 14 12.73 11.10 -5.15
C ASP A 14 11.89 9.83 -5.34
N HIS A 15 11.03 9.53 -4.39
CA HIS A 15 10.20 8.33 -4.49
C HIS A 15 9.18 8.42 -5.61
N ALA A 16 8.71 9.62 -5.92
CA ALA A 16 7.78 9.79 -7.05
C ALA A 16 8.49 9.59 -8.39
N ARG A 17 9.74 10.01 -8.49
CA ARG A 17 10.49 9.90 -9.73
C ARG A 17 11.12 8.54 -9.90
N ASN A 18 11.56 7.94 -8.81
CA ASN A 18 12.26 6.67 -8.81
C ASN A 18 11.60 5.72 -7.82
N PRO A 19 10.34 5.33 -8.05
CA PRO A 19 9.65 4.48 -7.08
C PRO A 19 10.31 3.12 -6.96
N ARG A 20 10.35 2.64 -5.74
CA ARG A 20 10.90 1.33 -5.41
C ARG A 20 9.78 0.32 -5.38
N ASN A 21 10.13 -0.93 -5.70
CA ASN A 21 9.21 -2.05 -5.55
C ASN A 21 8.00 -1.98 -6.47
N VAL A 22 8.17 -1.37 -7.65
CA VAL A 22 7.10 -1.30 -8.64
C VAL A 22 7.07 -2.57 -9.47
N GLY A 23 5.87 -3.09 -9.70
CA GLY A 23 5.70 -4.23 -10.59
C GLY A 23 4.82 -5.29 -10.00
N GLY A 24 4.46 -6.26 -10.84
CA GLY A 24 3.74 -7.43 -10.38
C GLY A 24 4.69 -8.44 -9.79
N MET A 25 4.13 -9.51 -9.25
CA MET A 25 4.94 -10.55 -8.61
C MET A 25 4.27 -11.89 -8.86
N ASP A 26 4.93 -12.75 -9.64
CA ASP A 26 4.34 -14.02 -10.02
C ASP A 26 4.21 -14.98 -8.86
N ASP A 27 5.13 -14.91 -7.90
CA ASP A 27 5.11 -15.82 -6.77
C ASP A 27 4.52 -15.20 -5.51
N ALA A 28 3.74 -14.14 -5.67
CA ALA A 28 3.03 -13.55 -4.54
C ALA A 28 2.05 -14.56 -3.96
N ASN A 29 2.00 -14.62 -2.63
CA ASN A 29 0.97 -15.43 -1.98
C ASN A 29 -0.12 -14.55 -1.36
N VAL A 30 -0.01 -13.24 -1.53
CA VAL A 30 -1.05 -12.31 -1.12
C VAL A 30 -1.13 -11.20 -2.16
N VAL A 31 -2.33 -10.88 -2.60
CA VAL A 31 -2.58 -9.76 -3.50
C VAL A 31 -3.85 -9.08 -3.05
N VAL A 32 -3.78 -7.77 -2.85
CA VAL A 32 -4.98 -7.01 -2.50
C VAL A 32 -5.07 -5.77 -3.36
N GLN A 33 -6.29 -5.30 -3.52
CA GLN A 33 -6.55 -4.08 -4.26
C GLN A 33 -7.25 -3.10 -3.35
N VAL A 34 -6.76 -1.87 -3.31
CA VAL A 34 -7.34 -0.81 -2.50
C VAL A 34 -7.59 0.39 -3.40
N GLY A 35 -8.76 0.98 -3.27
CA GLY A 35 -9.12 2.13 -4.06
C GLY A 35 -9.54 3.31 -3.21
N ASP A 36 -9.32 4.50 -3.73
CA ASP A 36 -9.80 5.73 -3.13
C ASP A 36 -10.76 6.36 -4.12
N PRO A 37 -12.07 6.16 -3.93
CA PRO A 37 -13.03 6.64 -4.90
C PRO A 37 -13.09 8.17 -4.99
N ASP A 38 -12.68 8.86 -3.95
CA ASP A 38 -12.70 10.32 -3.97
C ASP A 38 -11.61 10.88 -4.87
N CYS A 39 -10.47 10.21 -4.95
CA CYS A 39 -9.35 10.65 -5.77
C CYS A 39 -9.19 9.84 -7.04
N GLY A 40 -9.86 8.71 -7.13
CA GLY A 40 -9.71 7.83 -8.27
C GLY A 40 -8.43 7.02 -8.26
N ASP A 41 -7.69 7.07 -7.18
CA ASP A 41 -6.45 6.30 -7.07
C ASP A 41 -6.76 4.85 -6.77
N THR A 42 -5.94 3.96 -7.32
CA THR A 42 -6.10 2.53 -7.11
C THR A 42 -4.73 1.90 -6.94
N LEU A 43 -4.59 1.05 -5.94
CA LEU A 43 -3.34 0.39 -5.61
C LEU A 43 -3.54 -1.12 -5.60
N LEU A 44 -2.65 -1.82 -6.27
CA LEU A 44 -2.59 -3.27 -6.23
C LEU A 44 -1.31 -3.63 -5.51
N LEU A 45 -1.42 -4.33 -4.40
CA LEU A 45 -0.26 -4.67 -3.57
C LEU A 45 -0.02 -6.17 -3.60
N PHE A 46 1.20 -6.55 -3.92
CA PHE A 46 1.63 -7.95 -3.98
C PHE A 46 2.61 -8.21 -2.86
N MET A 47 2.44 -9.32 -2.16
CA MET A 47 3.37 -9.72 -1.11
C MET A 47 3.70 -11.19 -1.23
N LYS A 48 4.93 -11.50 -0.90
CA LYS A 48 5.35 -12.86 -0.63
C LYS A 48 5.68 -12.94 0.85
N ILE A 49 4.87 -13.66 1.60
CA ILE A 49 5.03 -13.80 3.04
C ILE A 49 5.54 -15.20 3.32
N ALA A 50 6.63 -15.30 4.06
CA ALA A 50 7.22 -16.58 4.44
C ALA A 50 7.81 -16.42 5.82
N ASP A 51 7.57 -17.41 6.70
CA ASP A 51 8.13 -17.44 8.05
C ASP A 51 7.74 -16.18 8.84
N ASP A 52 6.50 -15.71 8.63
CA ASP A 52 5.96 -14.52 9.27
C ASP A 52 6.74 -13.25 8.94
N LEU A 53 7.41 -13.25 7.81
CA LEU A 53 8.13 -12.09 7.31
C LEU A 53 7.61 -11.68 5.95
N VAL A 54 7.64 -10.39 5.69
CA VAL A 54 7.33 -9.87 4.36
C VAL A 54 8.61 -10.05 3.54
N GLU A 55 8.72 -11.20 2.89
CA GLU A 55 9.92 -11.55 2.15
C GLU A 55 10.09 -10.67 0.92
N LYS A 56 9.01 -10.43 0.21
CA LYS A 56 9.00 -9.56 -0.96
C LYS A 56 7.71 -8.76 -0.98
N VAL A 57 7.78 -7.57 -1.52
CA VAL A 57 6.61 -6.73 -1.68
C VAL A 57 6.79 -5.88 -2.93
N SER A 58 5.72 -5.72 -3.69
CA SER A 58 5.73 -4.85 -4.85
C SER A 58 4.33 -4.30 -5.06
N PHE A 59 4.22 -3.33 -5.96
CA PHE A 59 2.92 -2.71 -6.18
C PHE A 59 2.78 -2.18 -7.59
N LEU A 60 1.53 -2.06 -8.00
CA LEU A 60 1.15 -1.31 -9.19
C LEU A 60 0.14 -0.27 -8.72
N ILE A 61 0.24 0.92 -9.25
CA ILE A 61 -0.62 1.99 -8.76
C ILE A 61 -1.05 2.89 -9.91
N LYS A 62 -2.28 3.35 -9.80
CA LYS A 62 -2.81 4.39 -10.66
C LYS A 62 -3.13 5.55 -9.75
N GLY A 63 -2.35 6.63 -9.85
CA GLY A 63 -2.54 7.75 -8.95
C GLY A 63 -1.56 8.84 -9.22
N CYS A 64 -1.62 9.88 -8.39
CA CYS A 64 -0.75 11.03 -8.54
C CYS A 64 0.64 10.72 -8.00
N GLY A 65 1.55 11.69 -8.19
CA GLY A 65 2.91 11.52 -7.72
C GLY A 65 3.03 11.28 -6.22
N ALA A 66 2.18 11.93 -5.43
CA ALA A 66 2.17 11.71 -3.99
C ALA A 66 1.74 10.30 -3.66
N ALA A 67 0.75 9.77 -4.38
CA ALA A 67 0.31 8.40 -4.15
C ALA A 67 1.42 7.41 -4.50
N ILE A 68 2.13 7.65 -5.59
CA ILE A 68 3.25 6.81 -5.97
C ILE A 68 4.34 6.85 -4.90
N ALA A 69 4.65 8.05 -4.42
CA ALA A 69 5.70 8.20 -3.41
C ALA A 69 5.33 7.50 -2.10
N THR A 70 4.07 7.58 -1.69
CA THR A 70 3.65 6.92 -0.45
C THR A 70 3.69 5.41 -0.59
N ALA A 71 3.30 4.88 -1.74
CA ALA A 71 3.36 3.44 -1.96
C ALA A 71 4.82 2.97 -1.99
N SER A 72 5.68 3.74 -2.63
CA SER A 72 7.10 3.41 -2.68
C SER A 72 7.71 3.38 -1.28
N MET A 73 7.48 4.45 -0.51
CA MET A 73 8.02 4.51 0.85
C MET A 73 7.41 3.43 1.74
N GLY A 74 6.10 3.25 1.66
CA GLY A 74 5.42 2.25 2.50
C GLY A 74 5.95 0.85 2.26
N THR A 75 6.17 0.48 1.01
CA THR A 75 6.72 -0.85 0.69
C THR A 75 8.16 -0.98 1.19
N GLU A 76 8.95 0.10 1.11
CA GLU A 76 10.31 0.06 1.66
C GLU A 76 10.31 -0.15 3.17
N LEU A 77 9.33 0.43 3.86
CA LEU A 77 9.25 0.32 5.30
C LEU A 77 8.90 -1.08 5.79
N ILE A 78 8.18 -1.85 4.97
CA ILE A 78 7.74 -3.18 5.41
C ILE A 78 8.57 -4.31 4.82
N LYS A 79 9.35 -4.04 3.80
CA LYS A 79 10.12 -5.08 3.12
C LYS A 79 11.12 -5.70 4.08
N GLY A 80 11.07 -7.02 4.20
CA GLY A 80 11.98 -7.74 5.08
C GLY A 80 11.60 -7.68 6.56
N LYS A 81 10.46 -7.09 6.89
CA LYS A 81 10.03 -6.97 8.28
C LYS A 81 9.08 -8.09 8.64
N SER A 82 8.94 -8.33 9.96
CA SER A 82 7.95 -9.28 10.42
C SER A 82 6.55 -8.73 10.20
N LEU A 83 5.56 -9.61 10.23
CA LEU A 83 4.18 -9.17 10.09
C LEU A 83 3.79 -8.18 11.17
N ASN A 84 4.25 -8.42 12.40
CA ASN A 84 3.94 -7.50 13.49
C ASN A 84 4.54 -6.12 13.25
N GLN A 85 5.76 -6.07 12.75
CA GLN A 85 6.39 -4.80 12.43
C GLN A 85 5.71 -4.11 11.29
N ALA A 86 5.30 -4.87 10.28
CA ALA A 86 4.61 -4.29 9.13
C ALA A 86 3.27 -3.69 9.55
N LEU A 87 2.58 -4.33 10.51
CA LEU A 87 1.31 -3.80 11.00
C LEU A 87 1.45 -2.49 11.74
N LEU A 88 2.64 -2.15 12.20
CA LEU A 88 2.87 -0.88 12.87
C LEU A 88 3.02 0.28 11.89
N VAL A 89 3.14 -0.02 10.61
CA VAL A 89 3.26 1.03 9.60
C VAL A 89 1.87 1.58 9.32
N THR A 90 1.69 2.85 9.63
CA THR A 90 0.42 3.53 9.44
C THR A 90 0.59 4.63 8.40
N ASP A 91 -0.51 5.29 8.06
CA ASP A 91 -0.45 6.45 7.18
C ASP A 91 0.48 7.51 7.77
N HIS A 92 0.44 7.69 9.07
CA HIS A 92 1.30 8.66 9.74
C HIS A 92 2.77 8.27 9.61
N THR A 93 3.08 6.99 9.79
CA THR A 93 4.45 6.49 9.66
C THR A 93 5.01 6.78 8.27
N VAL A 94 4.21 6.51 7.24
CA VAL A 94 4.63 6.73 5.86
C VAL A 94 4.85 8.21 5.60
N THR A 95 3.92 9.04 6.07
CA THR A 95 4.03 10.48 5.87
C THR A 95 5.27 11.02 6.56
N GLU A 96 5.53 10.58 7.78
CA GLU A 96 6.72 11.02 8.50
C GLU A 96 8.01 10.58 7.83
N ALA A 97 8.02 9.36 7.31
CA ALA A 97 9.21 8.84 6.65
C ALA A 97 9.54 9.66 5.40
N LEU A 98 8.52 10.23 4.78
CA LEU A 98 8.72 11.09 3.62
C LEU A 98 9.06 12.53 3.99
N GLY A 99 9.08 12.84 5.28
CA GLY A 99 9.34 14.20 5.75
C GLY A 99 8.11 15.09 5.70
N GLY A 100 6.94 14.50 5.54
CA GLY A 100 5.69 15.24 5.49
C GLY A 100 5.12 15.31 4.10
N LEU A 101 3.83 15.59 4.03
CA LEU A 101 3.11 15.79 2.79
C LEU A 101 2.27 17.05 2.90
N PRO A 102 1.98 17.72 1.78
CA PRO A 102 1.02 18.83 1.84
C PRO A 102 -0.30 18.35 2.41
N ALA A 103 -1.01 19.26 3.07
CA ALA A 103 -2.24 18.89 3.78
C ALA A 103 -3.25 18.21 2.86
N ASP A 104 -3.34 18.63 1.62
CA ASP A 104 -4.31 18.06 0.68
C ASP A 104 -3.83 16.74 0.09
N LYS A 105 -2.63 16.29 0.46
CA LYS A 105 -2.08 15.03 -0.04
C LYS A 105 -1.84 14.01 1.08
N GLU A 106 -2.09 14.39 2.32
CA GLU A 106 -1.84 13.46 3.43
C GLU A 106 -2.66 12.19 3.33
N HIS A 107 -3.84 12.27 2.70
CA HIS A 107 -4.68 11.10 2.54
C HIS A 107 -4.04 10.03 1.65
N CYS A 108 -3.07 10.41 0.84
CA CYS A 108 -2.42 9.45 -0.06
C CYS A 108 -1.73 8.34 0.71
N SER A 109 -1.26 8.62 1.93
CA SER A 109 -0.62 7.60 2.76
C SER A 109 -1.60 6.53 3.23
N ASN A 110 -2.89 6.86 3.30
CA ASN A 110 -3.90 5.88 3.71
C ASN A 110 -3.98 4.72 2.75
N LEU A 111 -3.76 4.98 1.48
CA LEU A 111 -3.91 3.95 0.46
C LEU A 111 -2.95 2.79 0.73
N ILE A 112 -1.66 3.11 0.89
CA ILE A 112 -0.69 2.05 1.12
C ILE A 112 -0.83 1.43 2.50
N ALA A 113 -1.13 2.25 3.52
CA ALA A 113 -1.31 1.71 4.88
C ALA A 113 -2.48 0.74 4.92
N SER A 114 -3.59 1.09 4.28
CA SER A 114 -4.75 0.20 4.23
C SER A 114 -4.44 -1.08 3.47
N ALA A 115 -3.68 -0.97 2.39
CA ALA A 115 -3.33 -2.14 1.60
C ALA A 115 -2.46 -3.10 2.40
N VAL A 116 -1.51 -2.59 3.16
CA VAL A 116 -0.64 -3.42 3.97
C VAL A 116 -1.46 -4.17 5.03
N HIS A 117 -2.35 -3.47 5.70
CA HIS A 117 -3.19 -4.08 6.73
C HIS A 117 -4.12 -5.12 6.11
N ALA A 118 -4.72 -4.81 4.97
CA ALA A 118 -5.61 -5.74 4.30
C ALA A 118 -4.86 -7.00 3.86
N ALA A 119 -3.65 -6.83 3.34
CA ALA A 119 -2.86 -7.96 2.87
C ALA A 119 -2.51 -8.89 4.02
N ILE A 120 -2.07 -8.34 5.14
CA ILE A 120 -1.69 -9.15 6.27
C ILE A 120 -2.91 -9.84 6.88
N SER A 121 -4.02 -9.13 6.97
CA SER A 121 -5.26 -9.71 7.47
C SER A 121 -5.71 -10.88 6.60
N GLN A 122 -5.64 -10.71 5.30
CA GLN A 122 -6.01 -11.77 4.37
C GLN A 122 -5.10 -12.98 4.54
N TYR A 123 -3.80 -12.75 4.68
CA TYR A 123 -2.86 -13.84 4.86
C TYR A 123 -3.16 -14.62 6.15
N VAL A 124 -3.34 -13.89 7.25
CA VAL A 124 -3.62 -14.53 8.53
C VAL A 124 -4.92 -15.32 8.47
N SER A 125 -5.95 -14.76 7.88
CA SER A 125 -7.23 -15.45 7.74
C SER A 125 -7.08 -16.73 6.92
N THR A 126 -6.28 -16.67 5.89
CA THR A 126 -6.07 -17.84 5.01
C THR A 126 -5.37 -18.97 5.77
N ILE A 127 -4.34 -18.65 6.54
CA ILE A 127 -3.60 -19.69 7.23
C ILE A 127 -4.34 -20.22 8.45
N THR A 128 -5.24 -19.40 9.04
CA THR A 128 -6.04 -19.88 10.17
C THR A 128 -7.31 -20.57 9.71
N GLY A 129 -7.65 -20.43 8.45
CA GLY A 129 -8.85 -21.04 7.92
C GLY A 129 -10.13 -20.33 8.33
N GLU A 130 -10.03 -19.13 8.88
CA GLU A 130 -11.20 -18.42 9.37
C GLU A 130 -11.97 -17.71 8.30
N ALA A 131 -11.34 -17.45 7.17
CA ALA A 131 -11.99 -16.72 6.11
C ALA A 131 -11.80 -17.44 4.81
N SER A 132 -12.71 -17.17 3.88
CA SER A 132 -12.58 -17.67 2.53
C SER A 132 -11.27 -17.12 1.94
N PRO A 133 -10.58 -17.92 1.15
CA PRO A 133 -9.39 -17.41 0.46
C PRO A 133 -9.74 -16.43 -0.65
N VAL A 134 -10.99 -16.11 -0.81
CA VAL A 134 -11.41 -15.15 -1.83
C VAL A 134 -10.87 -13.78 -1.44
N ASP A 135 -10.21 -13.16 -2.37
CA ASP A 135 -9.68 -11.83 -2.16
C ASP A 135 -10.79 -10.80 -2.06
N PHE A 136 -10.47 -9.70 -1.44
CA PHE A 136 -11.44 -8.65 -1.33
C PHE A 136 -10.77 -7.31 -1.58
N GLU A 137 -11.59 -6.36 -1.99
CA GLU A 137 -11.18 -4.99 -2.17
C GLU A 137 -11.53 -4.21 -0.92
N VAL A 138 -10.60 -3.39 -0.49
CA VAL A 138 -10.86 -2.48 0.61
C VAL A 138 -10.98 -1.09 0.02
N ASP A 139 -12.12 -0.47 0.28
CA ASP A 139 -12.46 0.83 -0.26
C ASP A 139 -12.10 1.88 0.77
N MET A 140 -11.38 2.88 0.37
CA MET A 140 -10.93 3.92 1.30
C MET A 140 -12.09 4.71 1.88
N ALA A 141 -13.25 4.66 1.27
CA ALA A 141 -14.43 5.30 1.83
C ALA A 141 -15.09 4.44 2.89
N GLY A 142 -14.55 3.27 3.18
CA GLY A 142 -15.07 2.42 4.23
C GLY A 142 -16.25 1.56 3.81
N ARG A 143 -16.47 1.40 2.52
CA ARG A 143 -17.56 0.57 2.06
C ARG A 143 -17.23 -0.90 2.22
N THR A 144 -18.23 -1.73 2.08
CA THR A 144 -18.08 -3.16 2.22
C THR A 144 -17.06 -3.70 1.23
N PRO A 145 -16.14 -4.55 1.71
CA PRO A 145 -15.18 -5.15 0.81
C PRO A 145 -15.86 -5.97 -0.26
N GLN A 146 -15.25 -6.01 -1.42
CA GLN A 146 -15.74 -6.77 -2.54
C GLN A 146 -14.73 -7.81 -2.90
N THR A 147 -15.20 -8.93 -3.44
CA THR A 147 -14.30 -10.02 -3.75
C THR A 147 -13.54 -9.70 -5.03
N ILE A 148 -12.23 -9.83 -4.97
CA ILE A 148 -11.38 -9.64 -6.13
C ILE A 148 -11.33 -10.91 -6.95
N ALA A 149 -11.47 -12.06 -6.29
CA ALA A 149 -11.38 -13.33 -6.97
C ALA A 149 -12.40 -13.47 -8.10
N GLN A 150 -13.47 -12.71 -8.03
CA GLN A 150 -14.46 -12.75 -9.09
C GLN A 150 -13.94 -12.22 -10.40
N GLU A 151 -12.91 -11.43 -10.33
CA GLU A 151 -12.38 -10.75 -11.51
C GLU A 151 -11.14 -11.41 -12.05
N GLY A 152 -10.54 -12.25 -11.26
CA GLY A 152 -9.29 -12.87 -11.64
C GLY A 152 -9.47 -14.18 -12.33
#